data_f09f7816e1fa1cc455f776b144457360
#
_entry.id   f09f7816e1fa1cc455f776b144457360
#
_cell.length_a   1.000
_cell.length_b   1.000
_cell.length_c   1.000
_cell.angle_alpha   90.00
_cell.angle_beta   90.00
_cell.angle_gamma   90.00
#
_symmetry.space_group_name_H-M   'P 1'
#
loop_
_entity.id
_entity.type
_entity.pdbx_description
1 polymer ?
#
loop_
_entity_poly.entity_id
_entity_poly.type
_entity_poly.pdbx_seq_one_letter_code
_entity_poly.pdbx_strand_id
1 'polypeptide(L)'
;MKKILLIILLSIIMINAQTPTAKSILEKIDENMVSENQVVVSKMVIHGRRRSRTIKSKSWSVGDSKNFTEYLSPAREQGTKMLKIDDNLWIYTPSTDRIIKISGHMLKQSVMGSDLSYEDMMESGELTDSYDAKVVGSGEIDERDCWIINLNGKVSDLAYQKRKIWVDKTKYVPLREELYAKSGKLLKRMDLENIVKIDGRWYPTKMIFKDMLKSG
;
A
#
# COMPACT_ATOMS: atom_id res chain seq x y z
N MET A 1 -42.29 54.92 -27.88
CA MET A 1 -41.33 53.87 -28.15
C MET A 1 -40.68 53.48 -26.81
N LYS A 2 -41.18 52.41 -26.17
CA LYS A 2 -40.64 51.92 -24.86
C LYS A 2 -39.52 50.89 -25.13
N LYS A 3 -38.29 51.19 -24.72
CA LYS A 3 -37.15 50.25 -24.77
C LYS A 3 -37.27 49.30 -23.58
N ILE A 4 -37.59 48.04 -23.86
CA ILE A 4 -37.57 46.97 -22.87
C ILE A 4 -36.11 46.52 -22.70
N LEU A 5 -35.53 46.78 -21.52
CA LEU A 5 -34.20 46.33 -21.13
C LEU A 5 -34.33 44.90 -20.61
N LEU A 6 -33.89 43.91 -21.40
CA LEU A 6 -33.88 42.51 -21.01
C LEU A 6 -32.62 42.25 -20.16
N ILE A 7 -32.78 42.19 -18.83
CA ILE A 7 -31.72 41.82 -17.92
C ILE A 7 -31.65 40.27 -17.88
N ILE A 8 -30.66 39.69 -18.58
CA ILE A 8 -30.35 38.25 -18.46
C ILE A 8 -29.64 38.06 -17.15
N LEU A 9 -30.35 37.52 -16.17
CA LEU A 9 -29.77 37.10 -14.87
C LEU A 9 -29.03 35.79 -15.11
N LEU A 10 -27.69 35.88 -15.28
CA LEU A 10 -26.81 34.72 -15.40
C LEU A 10 -26.67 34.10 -14.01
N SER A 11 -27.54 33.14 -13.66
CA SER A 11 -27.40 32.36 -12.43
C SER A 11 -26.18 31.45 -12.56
N ILE A 12 -25.05 31.89 -11.95
CA ILE A 12 -23.86 31.04 -11.76
C ILE A 12 -24.28 29.96 -10.76
N ILE A 13 -24.60 28.76 -11.25
CA ILE A 13 -24.75 27.58 -10.43
C ILE A 13 -23.35 27.23 -9.93
N MET A 14 -22.98 27.66 -8.72
CA MET A 14 -21.82 27.18 -8.01
C MET A 14 -22.08 25.71 -7.69
N ILE A 15 -21.59 24.83 -8.56
CA ILE A 15 -21.51 23.41 -8.23
C ILE A 15 -20.48 23.33 -7.09
N ASN A 16 -20.97 23.30 -5.85
CA ASN A 16 -20.17 22.92 -4.72
C ASN A 16 -19.78 21.45 -4.92
N ALA A 17 -18.64 21.19 -5.55
CA ALA A 17 -18.04 19.87 -5.54
C ALA A 17 -17.76 19.53 -4.07
N GLN A 18 -18.65 18.78 -3.46
CA GLN A 18 -18.51 18.36 -2.07
C GLN A 18 -17.23 17.54 -1.98
N THR A 19 -16.27 17.99 -1.17
CA THR A 19 -15.03 17.23 -0.91
C THR A 19 -15.43 15.83 -0.46
N PRO A 20 -14.95 14.76 -1.11
CA PRO A 20 -15.33 13.41 -0.75
C PRO A 20 -14.95 13.12 0.72
N THR A 21 -15.75 12.31 1.39
CA THR A 21 -15.45 11.89 2.76
C THR A 21 -14.21 11.03 2.81
N ALA A 22 -13.49 11.01 3.91
CA ALA A 22 -12.34 10.12 4.06
C ALA A 22 -12.72 8.65 3.81
N LYS A 23 -13.89 8.23 4.27
CA LYS A 23 -14.41 6.88 4.03
C LYS A 23 -14.59 6.60 2.54
N SER A 24 -15.25 7.49 1.78
CA SER A 24 -15.45 7.28 0.35
C SER A 24 -14.15 7.30 -0.47
N ILE A 25 -13.10 7.97 0.04
CA ILE A 25 -11.76 7.91 -0.58
C ILE A 25 -11.14 6.54 -0.33
N LEU A 26 -11.22 6.01 0.91
CA LEU A 26 -10.70 4.68 1.22
C LEU A 26 -11.40 3.58 0.44
N GLU A 27 -12.72 3.60 0.33
CA GLU A 27 -13.51 2.66 -0.48
C GLU A 27 -12.97 2.59 -1.93
N LYS A 28 -12.66 3.75 -2.53
CA LYS A 28 -12.08 3.80 -3.88
C LYS A 28 -10.62 3.32 -3.96
N ILE A 29 -9.85 3.49 -2.88
CA ILE A 29 -8.50 2.89 -2.79
C ILE A 29 -8.63 1.38 -2.74
N ASP A 30 -9.52 0.85 -1.90
CA ASP A 30 -9.75 -0.58 -1.75
C ASP A 30 -10.23 -1.20 -3.07
N GLU A 31 -11.16 -0.55 -3.80
CA GLU A 31 -11.58 -0.94 -5.16
C GLU A 31 -10.41 -1.03 -6.16
N ASN A 32 -9.41 -0.15 -6.06
CA ASN A 32 -8.23 -0.16 -6.92
C ASN A 32 -7.23 -1.25 -6.52
N MET A 33 -6.98 -1.41 -5.21
CA MET A 33 -5.87 -2.20 -4.69
C MET A 33 -6.21 -3.66 -4.43
N VAL A 34 -7.47 -3.96 -4.11
CA VAL A 34 -7.93 -5.33 -3.83
C VAL A 34 -8.41 -6.01 -5.12
N SER A 35 -7.98 -7.24 -5.36
CA SER A 35 -8.35 -8.07 -6.52
C SER A 35 -8.80 -9.45 -6.07
N GLU A 36 -9.87 -9.97 -6.69
CA GLU A 36 -10.32 -11.34 -6.42
C GLU A 36 -9.24 -12.38 -6.71
N ASN A 37 -8.53 -12.21 -7.83
CA ASN A 37 -7.44 -13.09 -8.23
C ASN A 37 -6.31 -12.26 -8.86
N GLN A 38 -5.08 -12.54 -8.48
CA GLN A 38 -3.93 -11.83 -9.00
C GLN A 38 -2.74 -12.76 -9.20
N VAL A 39 -2.03 -12.59 -10.32
CA VAL A 39 -0.72 -13.19 -10.56
C VAL A 39 0.28 -12.09 -10.83
N VAL A 40 1.33 -12.02 -10.02
CA VAL A 40 2.35 -10.97 -10.10
C VAL A 40 3.73 -11.58 -10.26
N VAL A 41 4.50 -11.09 -11.23
CA VAL A 41 5.94 -11.32 -11.29
C VAL A 41 6.62 -10.05 -10.81
N SER A 42 7.38 -10.16 -9.75
CA SER A 42 8.03 -9.02 -9.10
C SER A 42 9.56 -9.09 -9.12
N LYS A 43 10.16 -7.91 -9.04
CA LYS A 43 11.60 -7.72 -8.88
C LYS A 43 11.84 -6.81 -7.69
N MET A 44 12.35 -7.37 -6.59
CA MET A 44 12.76 -6.61 -5.43
C MET A 44 14.25 -6.30 -5.51
N VAL A 45 14.61 -5.01 -5.48
CA VAL A 45 16.01 -4.56 -5.42
C VAL A 45 16.29 -4.10 -4.00
N ILE A 46 17.23 -4.77 -3.34
CA ILE A 46 17.65 -4.44 -1.98
C ILE A 46 18.97 -3.70 -2.07
N HIS A 47 18.95 -2.42 -1.71
CA HIS A 47 20.12 -1.56 -1.70
C HIS A 47 20.90 -1.73 -0.40
N GLY A 48 22.13 -2.20 -0.49
CA GLY A 48 23.04 -2.29 0.66
C GLY A 48 24.18 -1.26 0.54
N ARG A 49 24.91 -1.04 1.61
CA ARG A 49 25.99 -0.05 1.66
C ARG A 49 27.05 -0.20 0.56
N ARG A 50 27.38 -1.42 0.16
CA ARG A 50 28.44 -1.69 -0.82
C ARG A 50 27.90 -2.20 -2.15
N ARG A 51 26.80 -2.92 -2.16
CA ARG A 51 26.21 -3.55 -3.35
C ARG A 51 24.71 -3.71 -3.20
N SER A 52 24.02 -3.65 -4.30
CA SER A 52 22.60 -4.01 -4.38
C SER A 52 22.47 -5.48 -4.79
N ARG A 53 21.37 -6.11 -4.38
CA ARG A 53 20.98 -7.44 -4.84
C ARG A 53 19.55 -7.43 -5.34
N THR A 54 19.27 -8.28 -6.32
CA THR A 54 17.96 -8.39 -6.93
C THR A 54 17.39 -9.77 -6.66
N ILE A 55 16.14 -9.79 -6.23
CA ILE A 55 15.36 -11.01 -6.01
C ILE A 55 14.17 -10.95 -6.97
N LYS A 56 13.93 -12.04 -7.72
CA LYS A 56 12.75 -12.21 -8.54
C LYS A 56 11.82 -13.22 -7.90
N SER A 57 10.54 -12.96 -7.93
CA SER A 57 9.51 -13.88 -7.43
C SER A 57 8.27 -13.86 -8.31
N LYS A 58 7.47 -14.89 -8.18
CA LYS A 58 6.13 -14.97 -8.74
C LYS A 58 5.16 -15.28 -7.62
N SER A 59 4.09 -14.51 -7.55
CA SER A 59 3.06 -14.64 -6.52
C SER A 59 1.70 -14.86 -7.15
N TRP A 60 0.89 -15.65 -6.46
CA TRP A 60 -0.52 -15.90 -6.79
C TRP A 60 -1.34 -15.55 -5.55
N SER A 61 -2.34 -14.72 -5.71
CA SER A 61 -3.25 -14.31 -4.63
C SER A 61 -4.68 -14.63 -4.99
N VAL A 62 -5.47 -14.99 -3.99
CA VAL A 62 -6.92 -15.14 -4.07
C VAL A 62 -7.52 -14.29 -2.96
N GLY A 63 -8.21 -13.24 -3.36
CA GLY A 63 -8.62 -12.19 -2.43
C GLY A 63 -7.42 -11.54 -1.73
N ASP A 64 -7.64 -11.12 -0.51
CA ASP A 64 -6.65 -10.51 0.38
C ASP A 64 -6.04 -11.50 1.40
N SER A 65 -6.69 -12.64 1.59
CA SER A 65 -6.37 -13.60 2.64
C SER A 65 -5.42 -14.73 2.22
N LYS A 66 -5.30 -15.03 0.93
CA LYS A 66 -4.48 -16.14 0.44
C LYS A 66 -3.43 -15.65 -0.55
N ASN A 67 -2.17 -15.97 -0.26
CA ASN A 67 -1.06 -15.67 -1.16
C ASN A 67 -0.03 -16.80 -1.14
N PHE A 68 0.38 -17.21 -2.33
CA PHE A 68 1.51 -18.13 -2.52
C PHE A 68 2.57 -17.40 -3.34
N THR A 69 3.81 -17.38 -2.84
CA THR A 69 4.95 -16.76 -3.52
C THR A 69 6.07 -17.77 -3.69
N GLU A 70 6.61 -17.86 -4.90
CA GLU A 70 7.81 -18.62 -5.20
C GLU A 70 8.95 -17.69 -5.63
N TYR A 71 10.12 -17.85 -5.01
CA TYR A 71 11.32 -17.10 -5.35
C TYR A 71 12.05 -17.78 -6.50
N LEU A 72 12.28 -17.03 -7.58
CA LEU A 72 12.83 -17.52 -8.84
C LEU A 72 14.32 -17.28 -8.99
N SER A 73 14.86 -16.25 -8.35
CA SER A 73 16.28 -15.90 -8.36
C SER A 73 16.61 -14.96 -7.19
N PRO A 74 17.90 -14.82 -6.80
CA PRO A 74 19.09 -15.54 -7.31
C PRO A 74 19.10 -17.00 -6.88
N ALA A 75 20.11 -17.78 -7.33
CA ALA A 75 20.21 -19.21 -7.04
C ALA A 75 20.12 -19.56 -5.54
N ARG A 76 20.63 -18.69 -4.66
CA ARG A 76 20.54 -18.86 -3.19
C ARG A 76 19.09 -18.88 -2.67
N GLU A 77 18.21 -18.10 -3.27
CA GLU A 77 16.83 -17.93 -2.83
C GLU A 77 15.86 -18.75 -3.69
N GLN A 78 16.35 -19.30 -4.81
CA GLN A 78 15.52 -20.04 -5.77
C GLN A 78 14.84 -21.25 -5.14
N GLY A 79 13.54 -21.39 -5.42
CA GLY A 79 12.72 -22.47 -4.90
C GLY A 79 12.22 -22.26 -3.46
N THR A 80 12.68 -21.20 -2.76
CA THR A 80 12.02 -20.78 -1.51
C THR A 80 10.59 -20.43 -1.80
N LYS A 81 9.66 -20.86 -0.96
CA LYS A 81 8.22 -20.63 -1.11
C LYS A 81 7.67 -20.01 0.15
N MET A 82 6.71 -19.13 -0.03
CA MET A 82 5.94 -18.54 1.08
C MET A 82 4.47 -18.79 0.84
N LEU A 83 3.76 -19.19 1.87
CA LEU A 83 2.32 -19.40 1.85
C LEU A 83 1.70 -18.59 2.98
N LYS A 84 0.82 -17.65 2.62
CA LYS A 84 -0.07 -16.96 3.54
C LYS A 84 -1.47 -17.54 3.38
N ILE A 85 -2.10 -17.89 4.47
CA ILE A 85 -3.53 -18.21 4.55
C ILE A 85 -4.06 -17.52 5.79
N ASP A 86 -4.93 -16.56 5.60
CA ASP A 86 -5.46 -15.68 6.65
C ASP A 86 -4.30 -15.08 7.49
N ASP A 87 -4.30 -15.25 8.79
CA ASP A 87 -3.27 -14.75 9.70
C ASP A 87 -2.05 -15.68 9.85
N ASN A 88 -1.91 -16.66 8.98
CA ASN A 88 -0.82 -17.61 9.08
C ASN A 88 0.13 -17.50 7.91
N LEU A 89 1.43 -17.52 8.20
CA LEU A 89 2.52 -17.46 7.24
C LEU A 89 3.48 -18.63 7.42
N TRP A 90 3.76 -19.33 6.34
CA TRP A 90 4.76 -20.40 6.30
C TRP A 90 5.81 -20.11 5.24
N ILE A 91 7.04 -20.52 5.53
CA ILE A 91 8.16 -20.46 4.60
C ILE A 91 8.73 -21.87 4.44
N TYR A 92 8.83 -22.31 3.20
CA TYR A 92 9.62 -23.49 2.81
C TYR A 92 10.99 -23.05 2.30
N THR A 93 12.05 -23.68 2.81
CA THR A 93 13.43 -23.41 2.40
C THR A 93 14.04 -24.68 1.79
N PRO A 94 14.34 -24.72 0.47
CA PRO A 94 14.82 -25.89 -0.24
C PRO A 94 16.13 -26.45 0.32
N SER A 95 17.06 -25.58 0.73
CA SER A 95 18.39 -25.99 1.21
C SER A 95 18.34 -26.82 2.49
N THR A 96 17.27 -26.73 3.27
CA THR A 96 17.09 -27.46 4.53
C THR A 96 15.91 -28.42 4.49
N ASP A 97 15.13 -28.38 3.41
CA ASP A 97 13.87 -29.12 3.23
C ASP A 97 12.89 -28.92 4.40
N ARG A 98 12.80 -27.68 4.91
CA ARG A 98 11.98 -27.36 6.08
C ARG A 98 10.90 -26.36 5.76
N ILE A 99 9.73 -26.60 6.38
CA ILE A 99 8.64 -25.64 6.45
C ILE A 99 8.61 -25.06 7.87
N ILE A 100 8.65 -23.74 7.96
CA ILE A 100 8.64 -23.02 9.24
C ILE A 100 7.44 -22.07 9.23
N LYS A 101 6.63 -22.13 10.28
CA LYS A 101 5.59 -21.12 10.52
C LYS A 101 6.24 -19.86 11.09
N ILE A 102 6.01 -18.73 10.44
CA ILE A 102 6.48 -17.41 10.90
C ILE A 102 5.41 -16.83 11.81
N SER A 103 5.74 -16.59 13.06
CA SER A 103 4.80 -16.09 14.07
C SER A 103 5.51 -15.27 15.15
N GLY A 104 4.73 -14.50 15.93
CA GLY A 104 5.23 -13.70 17.04
C GLY A 104 6.35 -12.75 16.61
N HIS A 105 7.48 -12.75 17.32
CA HIS A 105 8.62 -11.86 17.03
C HIS A 105 9.26 -12.11 15.66
N MET A 106 9.09 -13.29 15.06
CA MET A 106 9.61 -13.58 13.72
C MET A 106 8.93 -12.72 12.65
N LEU A 107 7.68 -12.31 12.84
CA LEU A 107 6.98 -11.42 11.91
C LEU A 107 7.71 -10.08 11.72
N LYS A 108 8.42 -9.61 12.74
CA LYS A 108 9.20 -8.35 12.68
C LYS A 108 10.53 -8.48 11.94
N GLN A 109 10.93 -9.70 11.56
CA GLN A 109 12.15 -9.91 10.81
C GLN A 109 12.03 -9.43 9.37
N SER A 110 13.15 -8.98 8.81
CA SER A 110 13.22 -8.51 7.43
C SER A 110 13.03 -9.65 6.43
N VAL A 111 12.18 -9.43 5.44
CA VAL A 111 12.05 -10.34 4.28
C VAL A 111 13.31 -10.25 3.44
N MET A 112 14.03 -11.35 3.34
CA MET A 112 15.29 -11.41 2.57
C MET A 112 16.28 -10.29 2.90
N GLY A 113 16.24 -9.73 4.14
CA GLY A 113 17.11 -8.63 4.57
C GLY A 113 16.83 -7.29 3.91
N SER A 114 15.64 -7.09 3.39
CA SER A 114 15.12 -5.80 2.92
C SER A 114 14.61 -4.95 4.08
N ASP A 115 14.05 -3.80 3.76
CA ASP A 115 13.30 -2.97 4.72
C ASP A 115 11.85 -3.43 4.93
N LEU A 116 11.39 -4.36 4.09
CA LEU A 116 10.11 -5.04 4.25
C LEU A 116 10.21 -6.13 5.32
N SER A 117 9.27 -6.19 6.25
CA SER A 117 9.16 -7.26 7.24
C SER A 117 8.09 -8.30 6.85
N TYR A 118 8.10 -9.45 7.50
CA TYR A 118 7.01 -10.42 7.32
C TYR A 118 5.67 -9.86 7.83
N GLU A 119 5.69 -9.00 8.85
CA GLU A 119 4.51 -8.31 9.36
C GLU A 119 3.88 -7.41 8.28
N ASP A 120 4.70 -6.70 7.49
CA ASP A 120 4.22 -5.91 6.34
C ASP A 120 3.55 -6.78 5.27
N MET A 121 4.06 -8.00 5.05
CA MET A 121 3.47 -8.95 4.10
C MET A 121 2.19 -9.60 4.63
N MET A 122 1.99 -9.59 5.94
CA MET A 122 0.77 -10.10 6.56
C MET A 122 -0.36 -9.07 6.51
N GLU A 123 -0.04 -7.78 6.40
CA GLU A 123 -1.07 -6.77 6.25
C GLU A 123 -1.87 -7.01 4.97
N SER A 124 -3.14 -7.21 5.14
CA SER A 124 -4.11 -7.49 4.08
C SER A 124 -5.46 -6.97 4.52
N GLY A 125 -6.39 -6.95 3.58
CA GLY A 125 -7.72 -6.46 3.81
C GLY A 125 -7.91 -5.00 3.43
N GLU A 126 -9.15 -4.61 3.50
CA GLU A 126 -9.56 -3.25 3.17
C GLU A 126 -9.13 -2.28 4.29
N LEU A 127 -8.60 -1.14 3.90
CA LEU A 127 -8.25 -0.08 4.86
C LEU A 127 -9.47 0.40 5.63
N THR A 128 -10.65 0.36 4.98
CA THR A 128 -11.94 0.71 5.59
C THR A 128 -12.29 -0.18 6.77
N ASP A 129 -11.89 -1.44 6.78
CA ASP A 129 -12.16 -2.36 7.89
C ASP A 129 -11.27 -2.11 9.09
N SER A 130 -10.01 -1.80 8.83
CA SER A 130 -8.95 -1.73 9.84
C SER A 130 -8.78 -0.34 10.46
N TYR A 131 -9.17 0.74 9.77
CA TYR A 131 -8.85 2.11 10.18
C TYR A 131 -10.02 3.07 10.14
N ASP A 132 -10.06 3.97 11.14
CA ASP A 132 -10.83 5.21 11.08
C ASP A 132 -10.00 6.26 10.33
N ALA A 133 -10.63 6.92 9.34
CA ALA A 133 -9.97 7.83 8.44
C ALA A 133 -10.45 9.27 8.61
N LYS A 134 -9.51 10.23 8.51
CA LYS A 134 -9.80 11.66 8.50
C LYS A 134 -8.96 12.37 7.46
N VAL A 135 -9.58 13.10 6.52
CA VAL A 135 -8.88 14.03 5.65
C VAL A 135 -8.37 15.19 6.52
N VAL A 136 -7.06 15.43 6.48
CA VAL A 136 -6.40 16.46 7.30
C VAL A 136 -5.82 17.60 6.47
N GLY A 137 -5.84 17.47 5.14
CA GLY A 137 -5.35 18.50 4.24
C GLY A 137 -5.24 18.03 2.80
N SER A 138 -4.56 18.84 2.02
CA SER A 138 -4.16 18.55 0.65
C SER A 138 -2.68 18.82 0.49
N GLY A 139 -2.05 18.19 -0.49
CA GLY A 139 -0.66 18.36 -0.84
C GLY A 139 -0.40 17.90 -2.27
N GLU A 140 0.87 17.86 -2.64
CA GLU A 140 1.29 17.46 -3.98
C GLU A 140 2.43 16.45 -3.88
N ILE A 141 2.42 15.44 -4.74
CA ILE A 141 3.53 14.50 -4.97
C ILE A 141 3.70 14.33 -6.47
N ASP A 142 4.89 14.61 -6.99
CA ASP A 142 5.24 14.49 -8.39
C ASP A 142 4.18 15.15 -9.32
N GLU A 143 3.86 16.44 -9.06
CA GLU A 143 2.89 17.25 -9.80
C GLU A 143 1.44 16.69 -9.77
N ARG A 144 1.11 15.85 -8.77
CA ARG A 144 -0.21 15.28 -8.56
C ARG A 144 -0.83 15.79 -7.30
N ASP A 145 -1.98 16.41 -7.43
CA ASP A 145 -2.80 16.81 -6.30
C ASP A 145 -3.25 15.62 -5.45
N CYS A 146 -3.01 15.68 -4.14
CA CYS A 146 -3.33 14.64 -3.19
C CYS A 146 -4.25 15.13 -2.07
N TRP A 147 -5.14 14.25 -1.61
CA TRP A 147 -5.64 14.34 -0.25
C TRP A 147 -4.59 13.79 0.72
N ILE A 148 -4.49 14.43 1.89
CA ILE A 148 -3.70 13.91 3.00
C ILE A 148 -4.68 13.35 4.03
N ILE A 149 -4.56 12.06 4.34
CA ILE A 149 -5.49 11.34 5.20
C ILE A 149 -4.70 10.71 6.36
N ASN A 150 -5.16 10.96 7.57
CA ASN A 150 -4.70 10.24 8.75
C ASN A 150 -5.61 9.03 8.99
N LEU A 151 -5.00 7.89 9.25
CA LEU A 151 -5.65 6.64 9.60
C LEU A 151 -5.29 6.29 11.04
N ASN A 152 -6.28 5.93 11.85
CA ASN A 152 -6.10 5.44 13.21
C ASN A 152 -6.69 4.03 13.30
N GLY A 153 -5.93 3.09 13.82
CA GLY A 153 -6.33 1.71 13.95
C GLY A 153 -7.55 1.52 14.84
N LYS A 154 -8.50 0.74 14.38
CA LYS A 154 -9.72 0.36 15.12
C LYS A 154 -9.46 -0.73 16.16
N VAL A 155 -8.43 -1.56 15.93
CA VAL A 155 -8.07 -2.69 16.78
C VAL A 155 -6.61 -2.57 17.24
N SER A 156 -6.27 -3.22 18.35
CA SER A 156 -4.97 -3.03 19.02
C SER A 156 -3.82 -3.84 18.43
N ASP A 157 -4.09 -4.86 17.63
CA ASP A 157 -3.14 -5.82 17.10
C ASP A 157 -2.61 -5.48 15.69
N LEU A 158 -3.02 -4.33 15.13
CA LEU A 158 -2.46 -3.83 13.89
C LEU A 158 -0.96 -3.53 14.03
N ALA A 159 -0.19 -3.91 13.04
CA ALA A 159 1.24 -3.63 12.96
C ALA A 159 1.54 -2.12 13.08
N TYR A 160 0.69 -1.30 12.47
CA TYR A 160 0.80 0.15 12.48
C TYR A 160 -0.50 0.79 12.97
N GLN A 161 -0.50 1.29 14.21
CA GLN A 161 -1.67 1.91 14.82
C GLN A 161 -2.04 3.26 14.23
N LYS A 162 -1.11 3.91 13.56
CA LYS A 162 -1.33 5.19 12.86
C LYS A 162 -0.65 5.16 11.51
N ARG A 163 -1.36 5.66 10.49
CA ARG A 163 -0.82 5.87 9.16
C ARG A 163 -1.16 7.28 8.68
N LYS A 164 -0.34 7.80 7.79
CA LYS A 164 -0.64 9.00 7.03
C LYS A 164 -0.43 8.69 5.56
N ILE A 165 -1.47 8.90 4.76
CA ILE A 165 -1.44 8.56 3.34
C ILE A 165 -1.68 9.79 2.49
N TRP A 166 -1.01 9.87 1.35
CA TRP A 166 -1.21 10.87 0.30
C TRP A 166 -1.86 10.16 -0.89
N VAL A 167 -3.08 10.55 -1.22
CA VAL A 167 -3.91 9.87 -2.20
C VAL A 167 -4.14 10.79 -3.39
N ASP A 168 -3.78 10.34 -4.59
CA ASP A 168 -4.05 11.04 -5.86
C ASP A 168 -5.55 11.34 -6.00
N LYS A 169 -5.90 12.62 -6.16
CA LYS A 169 -7.29 13.08 -6.22
C LYS A 169 -8.05 12.60 -7.47
N THR A 170 -7.33 12.19 -8.50
CA THR A 170 -7.95 11.77 -9.77
C THR A 170 -8.04 10.26 -9.91
N LYS A 171 -7.03 9.54 -9.40
CA LYS A 171 -6.90 8.10 -9.58
C LYS A 171 -7.24 7.30 -8.34
N TYR A 172 -7.38 7.95 -7.18
CA TYR A 172 -7.65 7.30 -5.89
C TYR A 172 -6.65 6.19 -5.57
N VAL A 173 -5.36 6.45 -5.81
CA VAL A 173 -4.26 5.55 -5.50
C VAL A 173 -3.34 6.25 -4.50
N PRO A 174 -2.88 5.57 -3.45
CA PRO A 174 -1.87 6.12 -2.58
C PRO A 174 -0.57 6.33 -3.37
N LEU A 175 0.06 7.50 -3.21
CA LEU A 175 1.37 7.82 -3.77
C LEU A 175 2.46 7.76 -2.70
N ARG A 176 2.08 7.94 -1.44
CA ARG A 176 2.96 7.80 -0.26
C ARG A 176 2.17 7.33 0.93
N GLU A 177 2.81 6.49 1.72
CA GLU A 177 2.35 6.11 3.05
C GLU A 177 3.47 6.27 4.08
N GLU A 178 3.12 6.79 5.24
CA GLU A 178 3.97 6.85 6.41
C GLU A 178 3.32 6.03 7.52
N LEU A 179 4.09 5.09 8.07
CA LEU A 179 3.65 4.09 9.03
C LEU A 179 4.28 4.39 10.40
N TYR A 180 3.42 4.57 11.41
CA TYR A 180 3.84 5.06 12.72
C TYR A 180 3.56 4.04 13.82
N ALA A 181 4.43 4.04 14.83
CA ALA A 181 4.16 3.38 16.10
C ALA A 181 3.01 4.08 16.85
N LYS A 182 2.44 3.39 17.84
CA LYS A 182 1.43 3.96 18.77
C LYS A 182 1.93 5.25 19.41
N SER A 183 3.23 5.33 19.72
CA SER A 183 3.89 6.52 20.29
C SER A 183 3.94 7.74 19.34
N GLY A 184 3.63 7.55 18.05
CA GLY A 184 3.77 8.57 17.01
C GLY A 184 5.15 8.62 16.36
N LYS A 185 6.06 7.68 16.68
CA LYS A 185 7.36 7.59 15.99
C LYS A 185 7.17 7.02 14.60
N LEU A 186 7.71 7.69 13.58
CA LEU A 186 7.74 7.19 12.20
C LEU A 186 8.64 5.96 12.12
N LEU A 187 8.08 4.84 11.68
CA LEU A 187 8.78 3.55 11.57
C LEU A 187 9.19 3.26 10.12
N LYS A 188 8.27 3.43 9.19
CA LYS A 188 8.49 3.14 7.77
C LYS A 188 7.82 4.18 6.88
N ARG A 189 8.36 4.30 5.68
CA ARG A 189 7.74 5.06 4.59
C ARG A 189 7.70 4.17 3.35
N MET A 190 6.61 4.26 2.64
CA MET A 190 6.40 3.65 1.33
C MET A 190 6.05 4.74 0.32
N ASP A 191 6.79 4.80 -0.78
CA ASP A 191 6.46 5.62 -1.95
C ASP A 191 6.00 4.67 -3.07
N LEU A 192 4.87 5.02 -3.72
CA LEU A 192 4.23 4.21 -4.76
C LEU A 192 4.26 4.98 -6.07
N GLU A 193 4.90 4.38 -7.07
CA GLU A 193 5.21 5.03 -8.34
C GLU A 193 4.71 4.20 -9.53
N ASN A 194 4.81 4.78 -10.73
CA ASN A 194 4.41 4.15 -11.99
C ASN A 194 2.98 3.63 -11.96
N ILE A 195 2.04 4.56 -11.76
CA ILE A 195 0.60 4.25 -11.69
C ILE A 195 0.09 3.93 -13.09
N VAL A 196 -0.35 2.70 -13.29
CA VAL A 196 -0.90 2.18 -14.56
C VAL A 196 -2.34 1.71 -14.38
N LYS A 197 -3.07 1.56 -15.47
CA LYS A 197 -4.41 1.01 -15.46
C LYS A 197 -4.38 -0.46 -15.88
N ILE A 198 -4.84 -1.36 -15.01
CA ILE A 198 -4.91 -2.81 -15.23
C ILE A 198 -6.34 -3.25 -14.94
N ASP A 199 -7.00 -3.88 -15.90
CA ASP A 199 -8.38 -4.38 -15.77
C ASP A 199 -9.37 -3.34 -15.21
N GLY A 200 -9.23 -2.09 -15.70
CA GLY A 200 -10.10 -0.98 -15.30
C GLY A 200 -9.68 -0.25 -14.00
N ARG A 201 -8.75 -0.78 -13.22
CA ARG A 201 -8.28 -0.26 -11.93
C ARG A 201 -6.92 0.41 -12.05
N TRP A 202 -6.68 1.47 -11.26
CA TRP A 202 -5.39 2.12 -11.17
C TRP A 202 -4.51 1.41 -10.13
N TYR A 203 -3.29 1.03 -10.53
CA TYR A 203 -2.38 0.25 -9.71
C TYR A 203 -0.94 0.75 -9.79
N PRO A 204 -0.20 0.88 -8.67
CA PRO A 204 1.22 1.21 -8.66
C PRO A 204 2.03 -0.04 -9.02
N THR A 205 2.96 0.08 -9.98
CA THR A 205 3.83 -1.03 -10.38
C THR A 205 5.24 -0.93 -9.80
N LYS A 206 5.54 0.14 -9.08
CA LYS A 206 6.79 0.31 -8.34
C LYS A 206 6.49 0.79 -6.93
N MET A 207 7.08 0.12 -5.95
CA MET A 207 6.98 0.45 -4.52
C MET A 207 8.38 0.56 -3.94
N ILE A 208 8.63 1.63 -3.18
CA ILE A 208 9.90 1.89 -2.50
C ILE A 208 9.64 1.87 -1.00
N PHE A 209 10.18 0.88 -0.32
CA PHE A 209 10.10 0.76 1.13
C PHE A 209 11.36 1.31 1.78
N LYS A 210 11.19 2.06 2.85
CA LYS A 210 12.27 2.57 3.68
C LYS A 210 11.96 2.38 5.15
N ASP A 211 12.83 1.67 5.85
CA ASP A 211 12.84 1.59 7.31
C ASP A 211 13.49 2.87 7.86
N MET A 212 12.69 3.70 8.52
CA MET A 212 13.12 5.00 9.03
C MET A 212 13.95 4.91 10.33
N LEU A 213 14.10 3.70 10.86
CA LEU A 213 14.92 3.42 12.05
C LEU A 213 16.34 2.98 11.67
N LYS A 214 16.55 2.56 10.43
CA LYS A 214 17.86 2.20 9.92
C LYS A 214 18.56 3.43 9.36
N SER A 215 19.77 3.69 9.80
CA SER A 215 20.68 4.61 9.10
C SER A 215 21.12 3.92 7.80
N GLY A 216 20.70 4.47 6.67
CA GLY A 216 21.04 3.99 5.33
C GLY A 216 22.54 4.03 5.06
#